data_52648e6354340faabb5aff80877711bb
#
_entry.id   52648e6354340faabb5aff80877711bb
#
_cell.length_a   1.000
_cell.length_b   1.000
_cell.length_c   1.000
_cell.angle_alpha   90.00
_cell.angle_beta   90.00
_cell.angle_gamma   90.00
#
_symmetry.space_group_name_H-M   'P 1'
#
loop_
_entity.id
_entity.type
_entity.pdbx_description
1 polymer ?
#
loop_
_entity_poly.entity_id
_entity_poly.type
_entity_poly.pdbx_seq_one_letter_code
_entity_poly.pdbx_strand_id
1 'polypeptide(L)'
;MWNSNYIVEDCNPAEIQTEIHNYTGRCPTLTYEINPVKGCGIGCQYCLVTDGIHQPVIKAYANYHLYVRRLLEQMNGVGSENKNHYYYFSPKTEALQAATLQTGIAHRILREFIGHYERFPGSKARLFIATKAGASDLLVADESGETILDLFEKLKGRMQFNTSVSIMPAEFRREIEPYAATIEERLEAVKLCQQRGIMANSALVQPIFTPCLTDETIRSFFDSLHAAGIVNYKPEFLTVCKENLAFLGEILGRYSKDMEKQLYEDYSSPSNADHVKQRRRTAPDRQLCIKNIRRMIEYTDTMGMSVSICYWVRMQLGIGEDMIPIVNRNGFQCLGYQSRLF
;
A
#
# COMPACT_ATOMS: atom_id res chain seq x y z
N MET A 1 -6.43 -16.62 7.33
CA MET A 1 -7.75 -17.02 6.76
C MET A 1 -8.51 -15.74 6.45
N TRP A 2 -8.83 -15.47 5.18
CA TRP A 2 -9.51 -14.24 4.74
C TRP A 2 -10.94 -14.15 5.26
N ASN A 3 -11.47 -12.92 5.45
CA ASN A 3 -12.91 -12.76 5.57
C ASN A 3 -13.56 -13.11 4.22
N SER A 4 -14.32 -14.20 4.19
CA SER A 4 -14.97 -14.75 2.99
C SER A 4 -16.43 -14.30 2.83
N ASN A 5 -16.89 -13.34 3.62
CA ASN A 5 -18.26 -12.84 3.50
C ASN A 5 -18.34 -11.79 2.38
N TYR A 6 -18.55 -12.25 1.13
CA TYR A 6 -18.68 -11.37 -0.03
C TYR A 6 -19.83 -11.81 -0.94
N ILE A 7 -20.37 -10.85 -1.68
CA ILE A 7 -21.31 -11.07 -2.77
C ILE A 7 -20.67 -10.63 -4.08
N VAL A 8 -21.04 -11.30 -5.17
CA VAL A 8 -20.59 -10.99 -6.52
C VAL A 8 -21.76 -10.43 -7.29
N GLU A 9 -21.57 -9.27 -7.88
CA GLU A 9 -22.57 -8.59 -8.71
C GLU A 9 -21.91 -7.98 -9.95
N ASP A 10 -22.68 -7.72 -10.99
CA ASP A 10 -22.18 -6.95 -12.12
C ASP A 10 -22.30 -5.46 -11.85
N CYS A 11 -21.35 -4.68 -12.37
CA CYS A 11 -21.44 -3.23 -12.44
C CYS A 11 -21.73 -2.79 -13.89
N ASN A 12 -22.18 -1.54 -14.07
CA ASN A 12 -22.19 -0.94 -15.41
C ASN A 12 -20.80 -0.33 -15.71
N PRO A 13 -19.92 -0.97 -16.50
CA PRO A 13 -18.58 -0.46 -16.74
C PRO A 13 -18.55 0.93 -17.39
N ALA A 14 -19.64 1.31 -18.10
CA ALA A 14 -19.76 2.62 -18.74
C ALA A 14 -20.01 3.76 -17.74
N GLU A 15 -20.61 3.46 -16.59
CA GLU A 15 -20.96 4.44 -15.55
C GLU A 15 -19.84 4.61 -14.50
N ILE A 16 -18.84 3.71 -14.48
CA ILE A 16 -17.72 3.85 -13.54
C ILE A 16 -16.92 5.10 -13.90
N GLN A 17 -16.88 6.05 -12.98
CA GLN A 17 -16.07 7.25 -13.13
C GLN A 17 -14.60 6.92 -12.91
N THR A 18 -13.74 7.53 -13.73
CA THR A 18 -12.29 7.42 -13.56
C THR A 18 -11.86 8.17 -12.30
N GLU A 19 -11.33 7.43 -11.33
CA GLU A 19 -10.82 7.99 -10.09
C GLU A 19 -9.31 8.21 -10.19
N ILE A 20 -8.85 9.33 -9.64
CA ILE A 20 -7.44 9.67 -9.56
C ILE A 20 -7.00 9.58 -8.10
N HIS A 21 -5.96 8.79 -7.85
CA HIS A 21 -5.35 8.66 -6.54
C HIS A 21 -4.54 9.91 -6.19
N ASN A 22 -5.23 10.91 -5.66
CA ASN A 22 -4.63 12.20 -5.36
C ASN A 22 -5.28 12.85 -4.14
N TYR A 23 -4.89 12.41 -2.94
CA TYR A 23 -5.46 12.91 -1.68
C TYR A 23 -5.27 14.40 -1.41
N THR A 24 -4.32 15.03 -2.07
CA THR A 24 -3.97 16.43 -1.81
C THR A 24 -4.34 17.38 -2.94
N GLY A 25 -4.76 16.85 -4.11
CA GLY A 25 -4.88 17.63 -5.34
C GLY A 25 -3.55 18.15 -5.89
N ARG A 26 -2.41 17.83 -5.26
CA ARG A 26 -1.08 18.34 -5.58
C ARG A 26 -0.02 17.28 -5.82
N CYS A 27 -0.40 15.99 -5.78
CA CYS A 27 0.54 14.91 -6.06
C CYS A 27 1.04 15.01 -7.51
N PRO A 28 2.34 15.06 -7.76
CA PRO A 28 2.89 15.19 -9.11
C PRO A 28 2.70 13.90 -9.95
N THR A 29 2.46 12.77 -9.29
CA THR A 29 2.24 11.49 -9.96
C THR A 29 0.76 11.27 -10.19
N LEU A 30 0.34 11.34 -11.45
CA LEU A 30 -1.02 11.02 -11.85
C LEU A 30 -1.21 9.50 -11.82
N THR A 31 -2.09 9.02 -10.95
CA THR A 31 -2.33 7.59 -10.75
C THR A 31 -3.83 7.31 -10.83
N TYR A 32 -4.23 6.44 -11.75
CA TYR A 32 -5.62 6.00 -11.92
C TYR A 32 -5.93 4.86 -10.97
N GLU A 33 -7.06 4.95 -10.28
CA GLU A 33 -7.49 3.91 -9.34
C GLU A 33 -8.29 2.82 -10.03
N ILE A 34 -8.01 1.57 -9.65
CA ILE A 34 -8.76 0.38 -10.06
C ILE A 34 -9.31 -0.25 -8.78
N ASN A 35 -10.59 -0.02 -8.49
CA ASN A 35 -11.27 -0.47 -7.26
C ASN A 35 -12.40 -1.46 -7.58
N PRO A 36 -12.10 -2.77 -7.82
CA PRO A 36 -13.10 -3.75 -8.24
C PRO A 36 -14.02 -4.21 -7.11
N VAL A 37 -13.77 -3.77 -5.88
CA VAL A 37 -14.57 -4.17 -4.71
C VAL A 37 -14.90 -2.95 -3.84
N LYS A 38 -16.04 -3.03 -3.16
CA LYS A 38 -16.42 -2.18 -2.03
C LYS A 38 -16.32 -3.01 -0.75
N GLY A 39 -15.56 -2.52 0.22
CA GLY A 39 -15.20 -3.26 1.42
C GLY A 39 -13.87 -4.00 1.27
N CYS A 40 -13.26 -4.35 2.41
CA CYS A 40 -11.94 -4.97 2.45
C CYS A 40 -11.93 -6.14 3.42
N GLY A 41 -11.46 -7.29 2.96
CA GLY A 41 -11.40 -8.53 3.72
C GLY A 41 -10.29 -8.60 4.77
N ILE A 42 -9.36 -7.63 4.79
CA ILE A 42 -8.27 -7.59 5.79
C ILE A 42 -8.76 -7.21 7.18
N GLY A 43 -9.74 -6.30 7.27
CA GLY A 43 -10.30 -5.89 8.54
C GLY A 43 -9.38 -5.02 9.40
N CYS A 44 -8.46 -4.26 8.81
CA CYS A 44 -7.53 -3.41 9.58
C CYS A 44 -8.27 -2.38 10.44
N GLN A 45 -8.07 -2.42 11.76
CA GLN A 45 -8.78 -1.57 12.71
C GLN A 45 -8.35 -0.09 12.65
N TYR A 46 -7.23 0.19 12.01
CA TYR A 46 -6.69 1.55 11.77
C TYR A 46 -7.01 2.10 10.38
N CYS A 47 -7.79 1.40 9.56
CA CYS A 47 -7.94 1.74 8.16
C CYS A 47 -8.50 3.15 7.95
N LEU A 48 -7.75 3.98 7.23
CA LEU A 48 -8.16 5.35 6.90
C LEU A 48 -9.36 5.42 5.94
N VAL A 49 -9.55 4.39 5.12
CA VAL A 49 -10.63 4.35 4.12
C VAL A 49 -11.96 4.04 4.77
N THR A 50 -11.94 3.16 5.76
CA THR A 50 -13.15 2.70 6.45
C THR A 50 -13.36 3.42 7.79
N ASP A 51 -12.41 4.24 8.23
CA ASP A 51 -12.33 4.81 9.59
C ASP A 51 -12.52 3.72 10.68
N GLY A 52 -11.98 2.50 10.42
CA GLY A 52 -12.14 1.34 11.30
C GLY A 52 -13.51 0.67 11.24
N ILE A 53 -14.47 1.23 10.51
CA ILE A 53 -15.80 0.63 10.30
C ILE A 53 -15.73 -0.30 9.10
N HIS A 54 -15.76 -1.60 9.35
CA HIS A 54 -15.72 -2.60 8.30
C HIS A 54 -17.12 -2.91 7.79
N GLN A 55 -17.24 -2.99 6.49
CA GLN A 55 -18.49 -3.45 5.86
C GLN A 55 -18.70 -4.93 6.21
N PRO A 56 -19.88 -5.33 6.70
CA PRO A 56 -20.16 -6.70 7.06
C PRO A 56 -20.13 -7.65 5.84
N VAL A 57 -20.38 -7.10 4.65
CA VAL A 57 -20.37 -7.81 3.38
C VAL A 57 -19.52 -7.05 2.37
N ILE A 58 -18.58 -7.73 1.75
CA ILE A 58 -17.77 -7.18 0.66
C ILE A 58 -18.55 -7.34 -0.64
N LYS A 59 -18.63 -6.28 -1.45
CA LYS A 59 -19.22 -6.32 -2.79
C LYS A 59 -18.12 -6.37 -3.84
N ALA A 60 -18.11 -7.44 -4.64
CA ALA A 60 -17.14 -7.64 -5.72
C ALA A 60 -17.83 -7.54 -7.09
N TYR A 61 -17.25 -6.79 -8.02
CA TYR A 61 -17.80 -6.55 -9.34
C TYR A 61 -17.18 -7.49 -10.37
N ALA A 62 -17.94 -8.52 -10.79
CA ALA A 62 -17.48 -9.59 -11.66
C ALA A 62 -16.92 -9.10 -13.01
N ASN A 63 -17.56 -8.11 -13.59
CA ASN A 63 -17.24 -7.56 -14.92
C ASN A 63 -16.40 -6.28 -14.88
N TYR A 64 -15.77 -5.93 -13.73
CA TYR A 64 -14.98 -4.71 -13.57
C TYR A 64 -13.78 -4.64 -14.53
N HIS A 65 -13.26 -5.77 -14.97
CA HIS A 65 -12.18 -5.84 -15.96
C HIS A 65 -12.54 -5.13 -17.28
N LEU A 66 -13.84 -5.10 -17.67
CA LEU A 66 -14.30 -4.37 -18.86
C LEU A 66 -14.09 -2.84 -18.71
N TYR A 67 -14.28 -2.31 -17.49
CA TYR A 67 -13.92 -0.92 -17.20
C TYR A 67 -12.42 -0.68 -17.34
N VAL A 68 -11.59 -1.61 -16.82
CA VAL A 68 -10.12 -1.49 -16.93
C VAL A 68 -9.68 -1.49 -18.38
N ARG A 69 -10.26 -2.37 -19.24
CA ARG A 69 -10.02 -2.38 -20.68
C ARG A 69 -10.31 -1.01 -21.29
N ARG A 70 -11.50 -0.47 -21.05
CA ARG A 70 -11.91 0.85 -21.55
C ARG A 70 -10.94 1.95 -21.06
N LEU A 71 -10.57 1.94 -19.79
CA LEU A 71 -9.64 2.92 -19.22
C LEU A 71 -8.28 2.88 -19.91
N LEU A 72 -7.73 1.70 -20.12
CA LEU A 72 -6.45 1.51 -20.82
C LEU A 72 -6.51 1.99 -22.27
N GLU A 73 -7.62 1.73 -22.99
CA GLU A 73 -7.83 2.16 -24.37
C GLU A 73 -7.97 3.68 -24.47
N GLN A 74 -8.75 4.31 -23.58
CA GLN A 74 -8.91 5.76 -23.52
C GLN A 74 -7.57 6.48 -23.28
N MET A 75 -6.75 5.96 -22.37
CA MET A 75 -5.50 6.61 -21.98
C MET A 75 -4.37 6.38 -23.00
N ASN A 76 -4.46 5.35 -23.84
CA ASN A 76 -3.46 5.10 -24.89
C ASN A 76 -3.48 6.14 -26.02
N GLY A 77 -4.63 6.83 -26.23
CA GLY A 77 -4.80 7.87 -27.26
C GLY A 77 -4.54 9.30 -26.82
N VAL A 78 -4.32 9.54 -25.52
CA VAL A 78 -4.21 10.91 -24.98
C VAL A 78 -2.75 11.36 -24.94
N GLY A 79 -2.26 11.98 -26.02
CA GLY A 79 -1.24 13.04 -26.12
C GLY A 79 0.03 12.98 -25.26
N SER A 80 0.41 11.81 -24.76
CA SER A 80 1.51 11.67 -23.80
C SER A 80 2.55 10.67 -24.29
N GLU A 81 3.05 10.83 -25.49
CA GLU A 81 4.08 9.95 -26.06
C GLU A 81 5.32 9.75 -25.17
N ASN A 82 5.48 10.58 -24.13
CA ASN A 82 6.65 10.56 -23.25
C ASN A 82 6.36 10.43 -21.74
N LYS A 83 5.11 10.23 -21.30
CA LYS A 83 4.81 10.15 -19.85
C LYS A 83 4.23 8.79 -19.48
N ASN A 84 4.73 8.21 -18.37
CA ASN A 84 4.14 7.00 -17.80
C ASN A 84 2.75 7.30 -17.24
N HIS A 85 1.80 6.40 -17.49
CA HIS A 85 0.49 6.38 -16.88
C HIS A 85 0.48 5.31 -15.81
N TYR A 86 0.28 5.71 -14.56
CA TYR A 86 0.27 4.80 -13.43
C TYR A 86 -1.15 4.37 -13.09
N TYR A 87 -1.33 3.09 -12.84
CA TYR A 87 -2.58 2.47 -12.44
C TYR A 87 -2.36 1.80 -11.08
N TYR A 88 -3.14 2.19 -10.09
CA TYR A 88 -3.05 1.63 -8.75
C TYR A 88 -4.19 0.63 -8.54
N PHE A 89 -3.83 -0.63 -8.41
CA PHE A 89 -4.80 -1.68 -8.17
C PHE A 89 -5.18 -1.70 -6.69
N SER A 90 -6.45 -1.41 -6.41
CA SER A 90 -7.10 -1.40 -5.10
C SER A 90 -6.43 -0.51 -4.03
N PRO A 91 -6.20 0.79 -4.30
CA PRO A 91 -5.66 1.68 -3.25
C PRO A 91 -6.58 1.84 -2.04
N LYS A 92 -7.87 1.58 -2.18
CA LYS A 92 -8.88 1.72 -1.13
C LYS A 92 -9.18 0.40 -0.40
N THR A 93 -8.75 -0.74 -0.97
CA THR A 93 -9.02 -2.06 -0.45
C THR A 93 -7.80 -2.97 -0.66
N GLU A 94 -7.91 -4.25 -0.31
CA GLU A 94 -6.86 -5.21 -0.64
C GLU A 94 -7.08 -5.77 -2.05
N ALA A 95 -6.05 -5.69 -2.90
CA ALA A 95 -6.11 -6.16 -4.28
C ALA A 95 -6.26 -7.68 -4.37
N LEU A 96 -5.58 -8.42 -3.50
CA LEU A 96 -5.48 -9.87 -3.48
C LEU A 96 -6.23 -10.46 -2.28
N GLN A 97 -7.47 -10.01 -2.03
CA GLN A 97 -8.35 -10.58 -1.02
C GLN A 97 -9.20 -11.73 -1.57
N ALA A 98 -9.82 -12.54 -0.69
CA ALA A 98 -10.65 -13.65 -1.10
C ALA A 98 -11.68 -13.29 -2.19
N ALA A 99 -12.36 -12.16 -2.04
CA ALA A 99 -13.37 -11.68 -3.00
C ALA A 99 -12.82 -11.44 -4.42
N THR A 100 -11.55 -11.12 -4.59
CA THR A 100 -10.93 -10.90 -5.90
C THR A 100 -10.21 -12.14 -6.43
N LEU A 101 -9.64 -12.95 -5.54
CA LEU A 101 -8.89 -14.14 -5.90
C LEU A 101 -9.84 -15.32 -6.27
N GLN A 102 -10.75 -15.69 -5.36
CA GLN A 102 -11.64 -16.84 -5.53
C GLN A 102 -12.66 -16.66 -6.66
N THR A 103 -12.98 -15.41 -7.00
CA THR A 103 -13.88 -15.08 -8.12
C THR A 103 -13.14 -14.85 -9.44
N GLY A 104 -11.81 -14.93 -9.47
CA GLY A 104 -11.01 -14.65 -10.66
C GLY A 104 -11.01 -13.20 -11.12
N ILE A 105 -11.57 -12.25 -10.35
CA ILE A 105 -11.60 -10.83 -10.70
C ILE A 105 -10.19 -10.26 -10.84
N ALA A 106 -9.29 -10.57 -9.90
CA ALA A 106 -7.90 -10.12 -9.98
C ALA A 106 -7.21 -10.65 -11.25
N HIS A 107 -7.39 -11.93 -11.58
CA HIS A 107 -6.85 -12.55 -12.78
C HIS A 107 -7.35 -11.86 -14.06
N ARG A 108 -8.67 -11.62 -14.16
CA ARG A 108 -9.24 -10.92 -15.32
C ARG A 108 -8.69 -9.51 -15.49
N ILE A 109 -8.53 -8.75 -14.41
CA ILE A 109 -7.94 -7.40 -14.45
C ILE A 109 -6.48 -7.46 -14.95
N LEU A 110 -5.67 -8.38 -14.43
CA LEU A 110 -4.27 -8.53 -14.86
C LEU A 110 -4.16 -8.92 -16.34
N ARG A 111 -5.07 -9.78 -16.83
CA ARG A 111 -5.13 -10.13 -18.27
C ARG A 111 -5.49 -8.95 -19.15
N GLU A 112 -6.28 -7.97 -18.67
CA GLU A 112 -6.52 -6.74 -19.46
C GLU A 112 -5.23 -5.95 -19.69
N PHE A 113 -4.36 -5.86 -18.67
CA PHE A 113 -3.04 -5.24 -18.85
C PHE A 113 -2.15 -6.04 -19.82
N ILE A 114 -2.11 -7.36 -19.69
CA ILE A 114 -1.34 -8.22 -20.59
C ILE A 114 -1.81 -8.03 -22.04
N GLY A 115 -3.10 -8.18 -22.32
CA GLY A 115 -3.67 -7.99 -23.64
C GLY A 115 -3.51 -6.56 -24.17
N HIS A 116 -3.49 -5.55 -23.29
CA HIS A 116 -3.16 -4.17 -23.69
C HIS A 116 -1.72 -4.06 -24.18
N TYR A 117 -0.75 -4.65 -23.49
CA TYR A 117 0.65 -4.60 -23.92
C TYR A 117 0.94 -5.44 -25.16
N GLU A 118 0.22 -6.53 -25.37
CA GLU A 118 0.29 -7.30 -26.61
C GLU A 118 -0.18 -6.48 -27.82
N ARG A 119 -1.27 -5.74 -27.67
CA ARG A 119 -1.81 -4.84 -28.71
C ARG A 119 -0.96 -3.57 -28.88
N PHE A 120 -0.37 -3.06 -27.82
CA PHE A 120 0.38 -1.81 -27.76
C PHE A 120 1.73 -1.99 -27.05
N PRO A 121 2.73 -2.62 -27.69
CA PRO A 121 4.03 -2.91 -27.07
C PRO A 121 4.78 -1.67 -26.55
N GLY A 122 4.56 -0.51 -27.18
CA GLY A 122 5.12 0.79 -26.77
C GLY A 122 4.38 1.51 -25.65
N SER A 123 3.30 0.93 -25.10
CA SER A 123 2.49 1.56 -24.05
C SER A 123 3.31 1.96 -22.83
N LYS A 124 3.05 3.16 -22.33
CA LYS A 124 3.63 3.72 -21.08
C LYS A 124 2.79 3.46 -19.84
N ALA A 125 1.77 2.60 -19.94
CA ALA A 125 1.03 2.14 -18.77
C ALA A 125 1.97 1.44 -17.76
N ARG A 126 1.75 1.67 -16.48
CA ARG A 126 2.52 1.05 -15.39
C ARG A 126 1.55 0.66 -14.27
N LEU A 127 1.52 -0.62 -13.96
CA LEU A 127 0.67 -1.15 -12.89
C LEU A 127 1.40 -1.08 -11.56
N PHE A 128 0.74 -0.57 -10.54
CA PHE A 128 1.22 -0.53 -9.17
C PHE A 128 0.27 -1.32 -8.28
N ILE A 129 0.82 -2.18 -7.44
CA ILE A 129 0.08 -2.95 -6.44
C ILE A 129 0.76 -2.75 -5.09
N ALA A 130 -0.04 -2.41 -4.08
CA ALA A 130 0.38 -2.43 -2.69
C ALA A 130 -0.54 -3.37 -1.92
N THR A 131 0.03 -4.37 -1.26
CA THR A 131 -0.76 -5.49 -0.72
C THR A 131 -0.23 -5.98 0.63
N LYS A 132 -1.13 -6.56 1.43
CA LYS A 132 -0.84 -7.35 2.63
C LYS A 132 -0.97 -8.85 2.37
N ALA A 133 -1.03 -9.25 1.10
CA ALA A 133 -1.08 -10.65 0.69
C ALA A 133 0.25 -11.36 0.99
N GLY A 134 0.15 -12.65 1.29
CA GLY A 134 1.28 -13.54 1.47
C GLY A 134 1.62 -14.33 0.20
N ALA A 135 2.64 -15.19 0.30
CA ALA A 135 3.09 -16.03 -0.79
C ALA A 135 1.99 -16.96 -1.32
N SER A 136 1.17 -17.54 -0.44
CA SER A 136 0.07 -18.43 -0.81
C SER A 136 -0.99 -17.72 -1.67
N ASP A 137 -1.22 -16.44 -1.46
CA ASP A 137 -2.19 -15.66 -2.23
C ASP A 137 -1.74 -15.44 -3.68
N LEU A 138 -0.42 -15.34 -3.90
CA LEU A 138 0.16 -15.24 -5.24
C LEU A 138 0.06 -16.55 -6.03
N LEU A 139 -0.07 -17.67 -5.35
CA LEU A 139 -0.19 -19.01 -5.94
C LEU A 139 -1.64 -19.44 -6.19
N VAL A 140 -2.62 -18.60 -5.89
CA VAL A 140 -4.02 -18.86 -6.22
C VAL A 140 -4.19 -18.83 -7.73
N ALA A 141 -4.64 -19.97 -8.27
CA ALA A 141 -4.95 -20.13 -9.69
C ALA A 141 -6.43 -19.88 -9.95
N ASP A 142 -6.76 -19.40 -11.14
CA ASP A 142 -8.13 -19.37 -11.61
C ASP A 142 -8.53 -20.63 -12.39
N GLU A 143 -9.69 -20.61 -13.04
CA GLU A 143 -10.22 -21.74 -13.81
C GLU A 143 -9.32 -22.15 -14.99
N SER A 144 -8.44 -21.26 -15.49
CA SER A 144 -7.46 -21.57 -16.52
C SER A 144 -6.20 -22.27 -15.99
N GLY A 145 -6.05 -22.34 -14.68
CA GLY A 145 -4.86 -22.87 -14.01
C GLY A 145 -3.70 -21.85 -13.89
N GLU A 146 -3.87 -20.61 -14.35
CA GLU A 146 -2.87 -19.56 -14.15
C GLU A 146 -2.96 -18.96 -12.77
N THR A 147 -1.81 -18.83 -12.09
CA THR A 147 -1.69 -18.16 -10.81
C THR A 147 -1.54 -16.64 -10.95
N ILE A 148 -1.79 -15.89 -9.88
CA ILE A 148 -1.47 -14.46 -9.83
C ILE A 148 0.02 -14.21 -10.11
N LEU A 149 0.90 -15.08 -9.60
CA LEU A 149 2.34 -14.97 -9.83
C LEU A 149 2.71 -15.14 -11.32
N ASP A 150 2.07 -16.07 -12.03
CA ASP A 150 2.28 -16.27 -13.47
C ASP A 150 1.85 -15.04 -14.28
N LEU A 151 0.72 -14.43 -13.90
CA LEU A 151 0.25 -13.19 -14.52
C LEU A 151 1.17 -12.01 -14.22
N PHE A 152 1.71 -11.91 -13.01
CA PHE A 152 2.70 -10.90 -12.65
C PHE A 152 4.00 -11.08 -13.46
N GLU A 153 4.44 -12.32 -13.68
CA GLU A 153 5.62 -12.59 -14.50
C GLU A 153 5.44 -12.10 -15.95
N LYS A 154 4.24 -12.27 -16.52
CA LYS A 154 3.92 -11.71 -17.86
C LYS A 154 3.92 -10.17 -17.89
N LEU A 155 3.76 -9.54 -16.73
CA LEU A 155 3.78 -8.07 -16.55
C LEU A 155 5.14 -7.54 -16.07
N LYS A 156 6.18 -8.38 -15.99
CA LYS A 156 7.51 -7.94 -15.55
C LYS A 156 8.03 -6.77 -16.37
N GLY A 157 8.69 -5.81 -15.69
CA GLY A 157 9.13 -4.56 -16.30
C GLY A 157 8.03 -3.51 -16.51
N ARG A 158 6.76 -3.86 -16.27
CA ARG A 158 5.60 -2.95 -16.45
C ARG A 158 4.72 -2.85 -15.22
N MET A 159 5.07 -3.57 -14.17
CA MET A 159 4.41 -3.51 -12.88
C MET A 159 5.41 -3.37 -11.73
N GLN A 160 4.94 -2.83 -10.63
CA GLN A 160 5.63 -2.76 -9.35
C GLN A 160 4.76 -3.43 -8.29
N PHE A 161 5.31 -4.47 -7.68
CA PHE A 161 4.73 -5.10 -6.49
C PHE A 161 5.33 -4.46 -5.24
N ASN A 162 4.50 -3.99 -4.31
CA ASN A 162 4.94 -3.49 -3.01
C ASN A 162 4.22 -4.22 -1.91
N THR A 163 4.98 -4.76 -0.98
CA THR A 163 4.40 -5.25 0.26
C THR A 163 4.08 -4.11 1.21
N SER A 164 2.92 -4.19 1.88
CA SER A 164 2.55 -3.28 2.97
C SER A 164 2.87 -3.95 4.30
N VAL A 165 3.73 -3.32 5.07
CA VAL A 165 4.23 -3.85 6.36
C VAL A 165 4.19 -2.76 7.42
N SER A 166 4.12 -3.17 8.70
CA SER A 166 4.00 -2.23 9.81
C SER A 166 4.97 -2.59 10.93
N ILE A 167 5.54 -1.58 11.58
CA ILE A 167 6.43 -1.77 12.74
C ILE A 167 5.56 -1.86 13.98
N MET A 168 5.33 -3.09 14.45
CA MET A 168 4.57 -3.37 15.67
C MET A 168 4.79 -4.82 16.14
N PRO A 169 4.57 -5.14 17.41
CA PRO A 169 4.63 -6.51 17.92
C PRO A 169 3.67 -7.46 17.16
N ALA A 170 4.07 -8.70 16.96
CA ALA A 170 3.30 -9.68 16.19
C ALA A 170 1.91 -9.96 16.80
N GLU A 171 1.84 -10.01 18.13
CA GLU A 171 0.60 -10.21 18.88
C GLU A 171 -0.39 -9.06 18.64
N PHE A 172 0.09 -7.82 18.77
CA PHE A 172 -0.71 -6.63 18.53
C PHE A 172 -1.19 -6.60 17.05
N ARG A 173 -0.30 -6.92 16.10
CA ARG A 173 -0.66 -6.98 14.68
C ARG A 173 -1.78 -7.97 14.40
N ARG A 174 -1.77 -9.16 15.00
CA ARG A 174 -2.83 -10.17 14.81
C ARG A 174 -4.22 -9.69 15.23
N GLU A 175 -4.30 -8.80 16.22
CA GLU A 175 -5.58 -8.22 16.62
C GLU A 175 -6.04 -7.08 15.70
N ILE A 176 -5.12 -6.24 15.23
CA ILE A 176 -5.49 -5.06 14.44
C ILE A 176 -5.45 -5.27 12.93
N GLU A 177 -4.83 -6.37 12.45
CA GLU A 177 -4.84 -6.83 11.06
C GLU A 177 -5.31 -8.30 10.99
N PRO A 178 -6.54 -8.64 11.44
CA PRO A 178 -6.92 -10.01 11.76
C PRO A 178 -6.87 -10.99 10.57
N TYR A 179 -7.00 -10.49 9.36
CA TYR A 179 -7.04 -11.32 8.14
C TYR A 179 -5.89 -11.00 7.16
N ALA A 180 -4.88 -10.26 7.58
CA ALA A 180 -3.69 -10.06 6.78
C ALA A 180 -2.71 -11.22 6.93
N ALA A 181 -1.92 -11.51 5.90
CA ALA A 181 -0.79 -12.42 6.01
C ALA A 181 0.23 -11.93 7.05
N THR A 182 1.01 -12.82 7.63
CA THR A 182 2.10 -12.43 8.54
C THR A 182 3.19 -11.64 7.80
N ILE A 183 4.07 -10.97 8.50
CA ILE A 183 5.18 -10.24 7.85
C ILE A 183 6.06 -11.22 7.08
N GLU A 184 6.34 -12.38 7.66
CA GLU A 184 7.15 -13.44 7.06
C GLU A 184 6.55 -13.91 5.73
N GLU A 185 5.23 -14.19 5.70
CA GLU A 185 4.52 -14.58 4.48
C GLU A 185 4.51 -13.47 3.42
N ARG A 186 4.39 -12.19 3.84
CA ARG A 186 4.47 -11.03 2.93
C ARG A 186 5.88 -10.88 2.35
N LEU A 187 6.93 -11.08 3.16
CA LEU A 187 8.31 -11.04 2.68
C LEU A 187 8.65 -12.23 1.79
N GLU A 188 8.05 -13.40 2.03
CA GLU A 188 8.17 -14.53 1.12
C GLU A 188 7.50 -14.25 -0.23
N ALA A 189 6.36 -13.56 -0.26
CA ALA A 189 5.74 -13.09 -1.50
C ALA A 189 6.67 -12.15 -2.29
N VAL A 190 7.41 -11.27 -1.60
CA VAL A 190 8.43 -10.41 -2.22
C VAL A 190 9.52 -11.24 -2.89
N LYS A 191 10.07 -12.24 -2.20
CA LYS A 191 11.11 -13.12 -2.73
C LYS A 191 10.61 -13.91 -3.94
N LEU A 192 9.40 -14.48 -3.90
CA LEU A 192 8.80 -15.16 -5.04
C LEU A 192 8.67 -14.24 -6.26
N CYS A 193 8.22 -13.01 -6.07
CA CYS A 193 8.17 -12.02 -7.15
C CYS A 193 9.57 -11.77 -7.74
N GLN A 194 10.58 -11.53 -6.89
CA GLN A 194 11.95 -11.26 -7.33
C GLN A 194 12.56 -12.45 -8.09
N GLN A 195 12.32 -13.68 -7.64
CA GLN A 195 12.78 -14.91 -8.31
C GLN A 195 12.21 -15.05 -9.73
N ARG A 196 11.02 -14.51 -9.98
CA ARG A 196 10.38 -14.46 -11.31
C ARG A 196 10.75 -13.19 -12.10
N GLY A 197 11.66 -12.35 -11.59
CA GLY A 197 12.09 -11.10 -12.25
C GLY A 197 11.03 -9.98 -12.18
N ILE A 198 10.05 -10.11 -11.29
CA ILE A 198 9.04 -9.08 -11.04
C ILE A 198 9.66 -8.04 -10.10
N MET A 199 9.42 -6.76 -10.38
CA MET A 199 9.91 -5.67 -9.55
C MET A 199 9.17 -5.63 -8.21
N ALA A 200 9.86 -6.06 -7.15
CA ALA A 200 9.33 -6.17 -5.77
C ALA A 200 10.39 -5.73 -4.74
N ASN A 201 11.04 -4.59 -4.99
CA ASN A 201 12.16 -4.09 -4.21
C ASN A 201 11.81 -2.90 -3.30
N SER A 202 10.52 -2.60 -3.14
CA SER A 202 10.02 -1.50 -2.32
C SER A 202 8.91 -1.95 -1.37
N ALA A 203 8.87 -1.37 -0.17
CA ALA A 203 7.83 -1.63 0.83
C ALA A 203 7.09 -0.35 1.23
N LEU A 204 5.80 -0.48 1.51
CA LEU A 204 5.03 0.52 2.22
C LEU A 204 5.09 0.21 3.71
N VAL A 205 5.85 1.02 4.46
CA VAL A 205 5.97 0.89 5.92
C VAL A 205 4.85 1.70 6.56
N GLN A 206 3.67 1.11 6.61
CA GLN A 206 2.43 1.77 7.03
C GLN A 206 1.42 0.79 7.66
N PRO A 207 0.77 1.20 8.76
CA PRO A 207 1.11 2.39 9.54
C PRO A 207 2.31 2.16 10.45
N ILE A 208 2.96 3.25 10.82
CA ILE A 208 3.97 3.26 11.87
C ILE A 208 3.29 3.67 13.19
N PHE A 209 3.38 2.82 14.20
CA PHE A 209 2.95 3.09 15.57
C PHE A 209 4.14 3.63 16.36
N THR A 210 4.11 4.90 16.71
CA THR A 210 5.24 5.57 17.39
C THR A 210 5.68 4.91 18.69
N PRO A 211 4.78 4.38 19.56
CA PRO A 211 5.17 3.67 20.78
C PRO A 211 5.97 2.39 20.54
N CYS A 212 5.88 1.82 19.33
CA CYS A 212 6.58 0.59 18.97
C CYS A 212 8.01 0.84 18.42
N LEU A 213 8.43 2.11 18.28
CA LEU A 213 9.70 2.49 17.66
C LEU A 213 10.85 2.56 18.67
N THR A 214 11.35 1.42 19.09
CA THR A 214 12.66 1.32 19.78
C THR A 214 13.78 1.16 18.74
N ASP A 215 15.05 1.37 19.15
CA ASP A 215 16.18 1.12 18.24
C ASP A 215 16.26 -0.35 17.82
N GLU A 216 15.92 -1.26 18.73
CA GLU A 216 15.89 -2.69 18.48
C GLU A 216 14.82 -3.07 17.45
N THR A 217 13.57 -2.56 17.61
CA THR A 217 12.48 -2.83 16.68
C THR A 217 12.75 -2.24 15.29
N ILE A 218 13.36 -1.05 15.21
CA ILE A 218 13.75 -0.43 13.95
C ILE A 218 14.81 -1.32 13.25
N ARG A 219 15.86 -1.74 13.97
CA ARG A 219 16.93 -2.59 13.41
C ARG A 219 16.38 -3.90 12.91
N SER A 220 15.76 -4.69 13.79
CA SER A 220 15.21 -6.01 13.45
C SER A 220 14.24 -5.96 12.27
N PHE A 221 13.40 -4.93 12.21
CA PHE A 221 12.44 -4.75 11.13
C PHE A 221 13.14 -4.47 9.78
N PHE A 222 14.05 -3.50 9.73
CA PHE A 222 14.72 -3.15 8.48
C PHE A 222 15.74 -4.21 8.05
N ASP A 223 16.39 -4.93 8.97
CA ASP A 223 17.19 -6.11 8.64
C ASP A 223 16.37 -7.17 7.92
N SER A 224 15.13 -7.42 8.39
CA SER A 224 14.22 -8.37 7.75
C SER A 224 13.79 -7.91 6.34
N LEU A 225 13.52 -6.63 6.16
CA LEU A 225 13.19 -6.07 4.84
C LEU A 225 14.38 -6.18 3.88
N HIS A 226 15.56 -5.81 4.33
CA HIS A 226 16.80 -5.88 3.54
C HIS A 226 17.14 -7.32 3.14
N ALA A 227 17.03 -8.26 4.08
CA ALA A 227 17.22 -9.70 3.83
C ALA A 227 16.21 -10.28 2.83
N ALA A 228 15.05 -9.64 2.66
CA ALA A 228 14.08 -9.99 1.63
C ALA A 228 14.31 -9.25 0.28
N GLY A 229 15.44 -8.52 0.13
CA GLY A 229 15.78 -7.80 -1.10
C GLY A 229 15.03 -6.48 -1.29
N ILE A 230 14.42 -5.94 -0.24
CA ILE A 230 13.81 -4.62 -0.26
C ILE A 230 14.90 -3.57 -0.07
N VAL A 231 15.02 -2.66 -1.03
CA VAL A 231 16.04 -1.60 -1.04
C VAL A 231 15.45 -0.20 -0.98
N ASN A 232 14.12 -0.10 -0.97
CA ASN A 232 13.42 1.16 -0.82
C ASN A 232 12.20 0.99 0.10
N TYR A 233 11.88 2.02 0.88
CA TYR A 233 10.67 2.01 1.70
C TYR A 233 9.98 3.36 1.73
N LYS A 234 8.66 3.34 1.96
CA LYS A 234 7.83 4.52 2.12
C LYS A 234 7.20 4.52 3.52
N PRO A 235 7.68 5.37 4.44
CA PRO A 235 7.14 5.45 5.80
C PRO A 235 5.86 6.29 5.82
N GLU A 236 4.87 5.84 6.59
CA GLU A 236 3.64 6.60 6.87
C GLU A 236 3.19 6.34 8.31
N PHE A 237 3.09 7.41 9.10
CA PHE A 237 2.63 7.31 10.48
C PHE A 237 1.12 7.12 10.57
N LEU A 238 0.71 6.43 11.61
CA LEU A 238 -0.70 6.17 11.88
C LEU A 238 -1.50 7.49 11.99
N THR A 239 -2.50 7.63 11.13
CA THR A 239 -3.47 8.72 11.16
C THR A 239 -4.86 8.11 11.27
N VAL A 240 -5.60 8.43 12.33
CA VAL A 240 -6.88 7.79 12.65
C VAL A 240 -7.89 8.81 13.18
N CYS A 241 -9.16 8.46 13.22
CA CYS A 241 -10.15 9.19 14.00
C CYS A 241 -9.92 8.96 15.50
N LYS A 242 -10.49 9.83 16.34
CA LYS A 242 -10.27 9.76 17.78
C LYS A 242 -10.81 8.47 18.40
N GLU A 243 -11.93 8.01 17.89
CA GLU A 243 -12.59 6.78 18.34
C GLU A 243 -11.69 5.56 18.06
N ASN A 244 -11.09 5.50 16.88
CA ASN A 244 -10.15 4.44 16.52
C ASN A 244 -8.86 4.54 17.34
N LEU A 245 -8.38 5.75 17.65
CA LEU A 245 -7.20 5.90 18.49
C LEU A 245 -7.46 5.33 19.89
N ALA A 246 -8.63 5.60 20.47
CA ALA A 246 -9.00 5.05 21.77
C ALA A 246 -9.06 3.52 21.76
N PHE A 247 -9.69 2.94 20.72
CA PHE A 247 -9.77 1.51 20.54
C PHE A 247 -8.39 0.85 20.38
N LEU A 248 -7.51 1.44 19.56
CA LEU A 248 -6.15 0.95 19.37
C LEU A 248 -5.31 1.09 20.64
N GLY A 249 -5.52 2.17 21.41
CA GLY A 249 -4.89 2.35 22.71
C GLY A 249 -5.31 1.28 23.71
N GLU A 250 -6.59 0.94 23.79
CA GLU A 250 -7.10 -0.14 24.62
C GLU A 250 -6.47 -1.50 24.27
N ILE A 251 -6.40 -1.82 22.96
CA ILE A 251 -5.74 -3.06 22.52
C ILE A 251 -4.26 -3.02 22.91
N LEU A 252 -3.54 -1.94 22.61
CA LEU A 252 -2.12 -1.81 22.92
C LEU A 252 -1.84 -1.92 24.43
N GLY A 253 -2.74 -1.36 25.24
CA GLY A 253 -2.67 -1.40 26.71
C GLY A 253 -2.81 -2.80 27.32
N ARG A 254 -3.34 -3.77 26.56
CA ARG A 254 -3.34 -5.19 26.98
C ARG A 254 -1.94 -5.82 26.89
N TYR A 255 -1.08 -5.28 26.02
CA TYR A 255 0.31 -5.72 25.87
C TYR A 255 1.26 -4.90 26.74
N SER A 256 1.06 -3.58 26.80
CA SER A 256 1.90 -2.66 27.55
C SER A 256 1.15 -1.38 27.93
N LYS A 257 0.99 -1.13 29.22
CA LYS A 257 0.42 0.12 29.73
C LYS A 257 1.29 1.34 29.40
N ASP A 258 2.60 1.15 29.33
CA ASP A 258 3.53 2.23 28.96
C ASP A 258 3.37 2.61 27.47
N MET A 259 3.18 1.62 26.58
CA MET A 259 2.92 1.89 25.16
C MET A 259 1.55 2.55 24.96
N GLU A 260 0.52 2.16 25.70
CA GLU A 260 -0.79 2.82 25.68
C GLU A 260 -0.66 4.30 26.07
N LYS A 261 0.00 4.56 27.21
CA LYS A 261 0.26 5.91 27.70
C LYS A 261 1.04 6.73 26.65
N GLN A 262 2.12 6.16 26.11
CA GLN A 262 2.93 6.80 25.08
C GLN A 262 2.12 7.13 23.83
N LEU A 263 1.20 6.23 23.39
CA LEU A 263 0.32 6.49 22.25
C LEU A 263 -0.50 7.77 22.47
N TYR A 264 -1.13 7.91 23.62
CA TYR A 264 -1.93 9.11 23.92
C TYR A 264 -1.07 10.37 24.06
N GLU A 265 0.13 10.29 24.62
CA GLU A 265 1.09 11.40 24.68
C GLU A 265 1.51 11.84 23.28
N ASP A 266 1.87 10.90 22.40
CA ASP A 266 2.31 11.15 21.02
C ASP A 266 1.23 11.87 20.20
N TYR A 267 -0.05 11.64 20.48
CA TYR A 267 -1.19 12.20 19.76
C TYR A 267 -1.82 13.43 20.44
N SER A 268 -1.30 13.85 21.59
CA SER A 268 -1.87 14.95 22.39
C SER A 268 -1.47 16.34 21.88
N SER A 269 -0.49 16.45 20.97
CA SER A 269 0.08 17.72 20.53
C SER A 269 -0.94 18.61 19.80
N PRO A 270 -1.05 19.90 20.15
CA PRO A 270 -1.86 20.86 19.42
C PRO A 270 -1.34 21.19 18.00
N SER A 271 -0.09 20.80 17.68
CA SER A 271 0.53 20.98 16.37
C SER A 271 0.01 20.04 15.28
N ASN A 272 -0.93 19.15 15.64
CA ASN A 272 -1.64 18.33 14.68
C ASN A 272 -2.35 19.23 13.66
N ALA A 273 -1.76 19.31 12.49
CA ALA A 273 -2.05 20.31 11.46
C ALA A 273 -3.54 20.42 11.11
N ASP A 274 -3.96 21.59 10.71
CA ASP A 274 -5.34 21.92 10.32
C ASP A 274 -5.95 20.95 9.30
N HIS A 275 -5.14 20.30 8.47
CA HIS A 275 -5.56 19.25 7.54
C HIS A 275 -6.13 17.99 8.21
N VAL A 276 -5.61 17.64 9.38
CA VAL A 276 -6.09 16.50 10.19
C VAL A 276 -7.38 16.88 10.90
N LYS A 277 -7.45 18.13 11.40
CA LYS A 277 -8.66 18.67 12.05
C LYS A 277 -9.87 18.72 11.11
N GLN A 278 -9.69 19.13 9.85
CA GLN A 278 -10.77 19.21 8.86
C GLN A 278 -11.42 17.84 8.58
N ARG A 279 -10.70 16.74 8.77
CA ARG A 279 -11.20 15.36 8.56
C ARG A 279 -11.54 14.62 9.85
N ARG A 280 -11.61 15.30 11.00
CA ARG A 280 -11.80 14.69 12.33
C ARG A 280 -10.78 13.60 12.67
N ARG A 281 -9.58 13.70 12.11
CA ARG A 281 -8.49 12.73 12.30
C ARG A 281 -7.41 13.31 13.19
N THR A 282 -6.62 12.42 13.79
CA THR A 282 -5.45 12.76 14.59
C THR A 282 -4.23 12.00 14.08
N ALA A 283 -3.07 12.56 14.25
CA ALA A 283 -1.78 12.00 13.88
C ALA A 283 -0.79 12.24 15.02
N PRO A 284 0.36 11.54 15.09
CA PRO A 284 1.36 11.80 16.11
C PRO A 284 1.95 13.21 16.00
N ASP A 285 2.62 13.66 17.06
CA ASP A 285 3.35 14.92 17.06
C ASP A 285 4.33 14.99 15.87
N ARG A 286 4.33 16.15 15.21
CA ARG A 286 5.12 16.38 14.00
C ARG A 286 6.61 16.22 14.22
N GLN A 287 7.15 16.76 15.34
CA GLN A 287 8.60 16.71 15.62
C GLN A 287 9.01 15.28 15.96
N LEU A 288 8.15 14.54 16.65
CA LEU A 288 8.33 13.12 16.92
C LEU A 288 8.40 12.32 15.61
N CYS A 289 7.50 12.57 14.66
CA CYS A 289 7.51 11.90 13.36
C CYS A 289 8.81 12.19 12.59
N ILE A 290 9.24 13.46 12.54
CA ILE A 290 10.50 13.86 11.88
C ILE A 290 11.71 13.19 12.54
N LYS A 291 11.76 13.18 13.87
CA LYS A 291 12.82 12.51 14.63
C LYS A 291 12.90 11.02 14.27
N ASN A 292 11.75 10.33 14.25
CA ASN A 292 11.71 8.91 13.95
C ASN A 292 12.05 8.60 12.48
N ILE A 293 11.62 9.43 11.52
CA ILE A 293 12.06 9.28 10.12
C ILE A 293 13.58 9.39 10.03
N ARG A 294 14.21 10.36 10.69
CA ARG A 294 15.67 10.50 10.69
C ARG A 294 16.37 9.28 11.26
N ARG A 295 15.92 8.76 12.41
CA ARG A 295 16.45 7.53 13.00
C ARG A 295 16.37 6.33 12.03
N MET A 296 15.23 6.16 11.37
CA MET A 296 15.07 5.11 10.35
C MET A 296 16.04 5.31 9.18
N ILE A 297 16.17 6.55 8.68
CA ILE A 297 17.10 6.88 7.59
C ILE A 297 18.55 6.61 7.99
N GLU A 298 18.98 7.10 9.17
CA GLU A 298 20.34 6.89 9.69
C GLU A 298 20.70 5.39 9.73
N TYR A 299 19.77 4.56 10.18
CA TYR A 299 19.99 3.12 10.20
C TYR A 299 20.00 2.51 8.80
N THR A 300 19.00 2.78 7.99
CA THR A 300 18.84 2.16 6.66
C THR A 300 19.88 2.62 5.64
N ASP A 301 20.47 3.81 5.83
CA ASP A 301 21.57 4.33 5.01
C ASP A 301 22.82 3.45 5.13
N THR A 302 23.07 2.86 6.30
CA THR A 302 24.19 1.92 6.51
C THR A 302 24.05 0.62 5.70
N MET A 303 22.83 0.27 5.29
CA MET A 303 22.51 -0.88 4.47
C MET A 303 22.31 -0.52 2.99
N GLY A 304 22.49 0.73 2.60
CA GLY A 304 22.26 1.20 1.24
C GLY A 304 20.78 1.26 0.82
N MET A 305 19.85 1.22 1.78
CA MET A 305 18.43 1.37 1.49
C MET A 305 18.07 2.83 1.24
N SER A 306 17.04 3.05 0.43
CA SER A 306 16.48 4.38 0.13
C SER A 306 15.15 4.58 0.83
N VAL A 307 14.82 5.83 1.14
CA VAL A 307 13.49 6.24 1.60
C VAL A 307 12.79 7.07 0.52
N SER A 308 11.50 6.79 0.32
CA SER A 308 10.62 7.59 -0.53
C SER A 308 9.50 8.15 0.31
N ILE A 309 9.47 9.47 0.51
CA ILE A 309 8.41 10.11 1.30
C ILE A 309 7.30 10.59 0.37
N CYS A 310 6.09 10.07 0.58
CA CYS A 310 4.91 10.48 -0.14
C CYS A 310 4.67 11.99 0.02
N TYR A 311 4.19 12.63 -1.05
CA TYR A 311 3.80 14.05 -1.00
C TYR A 311 2.77 14.36 0.10
N TRP A 312 1.83 13.44 0.35
CA TRP A 312 0.90 13.52 1.48
C TRP A 312 1.62 13.61 2.83
N VAL A 313 2.58 12.71 3.09
CA VAL A 313 3.36 12.70 4.33
C VAL A 313 4.19 13.98 4.46
N ARG A 314 4.80 14.45 3.37
CA ARG A 314 5.53 15.73 3.36
C ARG A 314 4.65 16.89 3.76
N MET A 315 3.45 17.01 3.18
CA MET A 315 2.50 18.05 3.55
C MET A 315 2.01 17.93 5.00
N GLN A 316 1.70 16.72 5.44
CA GLN A 316 1.27 16.44 6.80
C GLN A 316 2.33 16.86 7.83
N LEU A 317 3.58 16.58 7.53
CA LEU A 317 4.71 16.89 8.41
C LEU A 317 5.30 18.28 8.15
N GLY A 318 4.89 18.97 7.09
CA GLY A 318 5.47 20.25 6.66
C GLY A 318 6.97 20.16 6.40
N ILE A 319 7.40 19.02 5.83
CA ILE A 319 8.82 18.74 5.55
C ILE A 319 9.17 19.30 4.18
N GLY A 320 10.13 20.21 4.12
CA GLY A 320 10.79 20.64 2.87
C GLY A 320 11.84 19.61 2.41
N GLU A 321 12.33 19.75 1.19
CA GLU A 321 13.40 18.87 0.65
C GLU A 321 14.72 19.03 1.40
N ASP A 322 14.96 20.20 1.96
CA ASP A 322 16.09 20.55 2.82
C ASP A 322 16.09 19.83 4.18
N MET A 323 14.92 19.46 4.68
CA MET A 323 14.79 18.81 5.99
C MET A 323 15.08 17.31 5.98
N ILE A 324 14.90 16.64 4.83
CA ILE A 324 15.24 15.23 4.63
C ILE A 324 15.97 15.10 3.29
N PRO A 325 17.29 15.33 3.27
CA PRO A 325 18.07 15.41 2.03
C PRO A 325 18.22 14.08 1.30
N ILE A 326 17.76 12.98 1.88
CA ILE A 326 18.00 11.61 1.37
C ILE A 326 16.83 11.06 0.57
N VAL A 327 15.74 11.81 0.47
CA VAL A 327 14.55 11.37 -0.25
C VAL A 327 14.85 11.18 -1.73
N ASN A 328 14.65 9.96 -2.21
CA ASN A 328 14.88 9.55 -3.60
C ASN A 328 16.35 9.50 -4.06
N ARG A 329 17.33 9.27 -3.19
CA ARG A 329 18.76 9.12 -3.57
C ARG A 329 19.00 8.20 -4.75
N ASN A 330 18.25 7.10 -4.84
CA ASN A 330 18.39 6.09 -5.88
C ASN A 330 17.37 6.24 -7.01
N GLY A 331 16.68 7.37 -7.09
CA GLY A 331 15.70 7.65 -8.14
C GLY A 331 14.35 6.95 -7.95
N PHE A 332 14.06 6.38 -6.77
CA PHE A 332 12.75 5.79 -6.49
C PHE A 332 11.67 6.87 -6.37
N GLN A 333 10.53 6.61 -7.01
CA GLN A 333 9.31 7.39 -6.83
C GLN A 333 8.51 6.86 -5.63
N CYS A 334 7.53 7.65 -5.17
CA CYS A 334 6.67 7.25 -4.05
C CYS A 334 5.88 5.94 -4.29
N LEU A 335 5.71 5.53 -5.54
CA LEU A 335 5.12 4.25 -5.93
C LEU A 335 6.12 3.08 -5.95
N GLY A 336 7.40 3.31 -5.60
CA GLY A 336 8.44 2.29 -5.62
C GLY A 336 9.11 2.10 -6.97
N TYR A 337 8.69 2.79 -8.03
CA TYR A 337 9.39 2.76 -9.31
C TYR A 337 10.71 3.51 -9.23
N GLN A 338 11.75 2.94 -9.80
CA GLN A 338 13.03 3.61 -9.97
C GLN A 338 13.06 4.33 -11.32
N SER A 339 13.21 5.65 -11.29
CA SER A 339 13.10 6.49 -12.50
C SER A 339 14.14 6.20 -13.60
N ARG A 340 15.23 5.52 -13.25
CA ARG A 340 16.30 5.14 -14.21
C ARG A 340 16.00 3.85 -14.96
N LEU A 341 14.95 3.11 -14.60
CA LEU A 341 14.59 1.83 -15.22
C LEU A 341 13.44 1.95 -16.25
N PHE A 342 12.92 3.17 -16.50
CA PHE A 342 11.78 3.42 -17.37
C PHE A 342 11.98 4.65 -18.27
#